data_d0ce786086ef6c2a4ee030b5bd673da4
#
_entry.id   d0ce786086ef6c2a4ee030b5bd673da4
#
_cell.length_a   1.000
_cell.length_b   1.000
_cell.length_c   1.000
_cell.angle_alpha   90.00
_cell.angle_beta   90.00
_cell.angle_gamma   90.00
#
_symmetry.space_group_name_H-M   'P 1'
#
loop_
_entity.id
_entity.type
_entity.pdbx_description
1 polymer ?
#
loop_
_entity_poly.entity_id
_entity_poly.type
_entity_poly.pdbx_seq_one_letter_code
_entity_poly.pdbx_strand_id
1 'polypeptide(L)'
;EILSGLVGSEMCIRDRFQRLPKLPELEDTDPARAPQDAFRLAIADQLSKTLGTSLKDTFLAVATGGKECDYKVVLPRFRLPTKVDELQAKVLDEFQANAYVERVSKQGPAVLYHVNLNTLLHLTLSTVHALTHGEGAALDADGQKQPSYGSNYAGKGKTCLIEFSSPNIAKPFHAGHLRSTIIGAFLANLYEANGWDVKRLNYLGDWGKQFGLLALGWRRFGDEEKLKADPVQHLFDVYVEINKLASEEGGKGEQIHEEAREFFKGMEDGVQENLVEWKRFRSLSIEKYKETYARLNVHFDEYRGEAKVDKKQIQDTLAQLRTKDFVSREENGALLADLSKYKLEKAVIER
;
A
#
# COMPACT_ATOMS: atom_id res chain seq x y z
N GLU A 1 -1.05 36.53 -16.69
CA GLU A 1 0.26 36.77 -17.42
C GLU A 1 1.30 35.67 -17.14
N ILE A 2 1.39 35.12 -15.93
CA ILE A 2 2.34 34.04 -15.61
C ILE A 2 1.98 32.72 -16.33
N LEU A 3 0.71 32.41 -16.52
CA LEU A 3 0.25 31.22 -17.22
C LEU A 3 0.26 31.34 -18.74
N SER A 4 0.12 32.53 -19.31
CA SER A 4 0.16 32.73 -20.75
C SER A 4 1.56 32.57 -21.38
N GLY A 5 2.61 32.76 -20.60
CA GLY A 5 3.99 32.50 -21.02
C GLY A 5 4.39 31.03 -21.06
N LEU A 6 3.56 30.14 -20.43
CA LEU A 6 3.78 28.67 -20.38
C LEU A 6 3.05 27.92 -21.51
N VAL A 7 2.11 28.55 -22.18
CA VAL A 7 1.33 27.99 -23.29
C VAL A 7 1.96 28.37 -24.63
N GLY A 8 3.08 27.78 -24.99
CA GLY A 8 3.64 28.06 -26.31
C GLY A 8 4.99 27.46 -26.68
N SER A 9 5.62 26.73 -25.80
CA SER A 9 6.81 25.96 -26.18
C SER A 9 6.74 24.59 -25.54
N GLU A 10 6.54 23.56 -26.36
CA GLU A 10 6.82 22.17 -26.04
C GLU A 10 8.32 22.02 -25.77
N MET A 11 8.78 22.60 -24.66
CA MET A 11 10.18 22.48 -24.26
C MET A 11 10.36 21.16 -23.57
N CYS A 12 11.10 20.26 -24.21
CA CYS A 12 11.50 18.95 -23.63
C CYS A 12 12.02 19.15 -22.20
N ILE A 13 11.74 18.20 -21.30
CA ILE A 13 12.21 18.25 -19.91
C ILE A 13 13.72 18.52 -19.82
N ARG A 14 14.52 17.99 -20.76
CA ARG A 14 15.96 18.24 -20.86
C ARG A 14 16.31 19.70 -21.18
N ASP A 15 15.55 20.36 -22.00
CA ASP A 15 15.86 21.74 -22.43
C ASP A 15 15.71 22.77 -21.31
N ARG A 16 14.94 22.48 -20.30
CA ARG A 16 14.73 23.35 -19.12
C ARG A 16 15.97 23.51 -18.27
N PHE A 17 16.80 22.48 -18.22
CA PHE A 17 18.06 22.49 -17.47
C PHE A 17 19.24 23.01 -18.29
N GLN A 18 19.13 23.18 -19.61
CA GLN A 18 20.24 23.63 -20.47
C GLN A 18 20.73 25.02 -20.13
N ARG A 19 19.87 25.86 -19.55
CA ARG A 19 20.23 27.26 -19.15
C ARG A 19 20.70 27.35 -17.69
N LEU A 20 20.63 26.25 -16.94
CA LEU A 20 21.04 26.19 -15.54
C LEU A 20 22.43 25.56 -15.41
N PRO A 21 23.20 25.91 -14.36
CA PRO A 21 24.48 25.25 -14.10
C PRO A 21 24.33 23.73 -14.05
N LYS A 22 25.29 23.02 -14.66
CA LYS A 22 25.29 21.56 -14.68
C LYS A 22 25.43 21.03 -13.24
N LEU A 23 24.55 20.12 -12.89
CA LEU A 23 24.59 19.44 -11.60
C LEU A 23 25.41 18.14 -11.69
N PRO A 24 26.03 17.70 -10.57
CA PRO A 24 26.67 16.41 -10.52
C PRO A 24 25.65 15.29 -10.66
N GLU A 25 26.06 14.17 -11.24
CA GLU A 25 25.26 12.95 -11.30
C GLU A 25 25.38 12.20 -9.97
N LEU A 26 24.26 11.76 -9.44
CA LEU A 26 24.17 10.93 -8.25
C LEU A 26 23.12 9.85 -8.46
N GLU A 27 23.48 8.62 -8.15
CA GLU A 27 22.57 7.46 -8.20
C GLU A 27 21.31 7.74 -7.34
N ASP A 28 20.17 7.26 -7.78
CA ASP A 28 18.86 7.44 -7.13
C ASP A 28 18.34 8.91 -7.11
N THR A 29 18.89 9.80 -7.94
CA THR A 29 18.33 11.14 -8.12
C THR A 29 17.82 11.35 -9.55
N ASP A 30 16.75 12.10 -9.69
CA ASP A 30 16.19 12.48 -10.99
C ASP A 30 15.71 13.95 -10.97
N PRO A 31 16.60 14.93 -11.14
CA PRO A 31 16.24 16.35 -11.13
C PRO A 31 15.17 16.72 -12.16
N ALA A 32 15.09 15.96 -13.28
CA ALA A 32 14.12 16.23 -14.34
C ALA A 32 12.69 15.88 -13.94
N ARG A 33 12.51 14.91 -13.04
CA ARG A 33 11.20 14.50 -12.51
C ARG A 33 10.93 15.01 -11.10
N ALA A 34 11.98 15.19 -10.31
CA ALA A 34 11.95 15.69 -8.94
C ALA A 34 12.77 16.98 -8.80
N PRO A 35 12.19 18.15 -9.08
CA PRO A 35 12.91 19.43 -9.01
C PRO A 35 13.65 19.67 -7.70
N GLN A 36 13.16 19.12 -6.59
CA GLN A 36 13.83 19.21 -5.28
C GLN A 36 15.23 18.57 -5.29
N ASP A 37 15.44 17.53 -6.09
CA ASP A 37 16.76 16.90 -6.22
C ASP A 37 17.77 17.86 -6.85
N ALA A 38 17.35 18.73 -7.76
CA ALA A 38 18.23 19.76 -8.34
C ALA A 38 18.79 20.70 -7.26
N PHE A 39 17.94 21.19 -6.37
CA PHE A 39 18.35 22.09 -5.29
C PHE A 39 19.22 21.37 -4.27
N ARG A 40 18.85 20.16 -3.89
CA ARG A 40 19.63 19.32 -2.96
C ARG A 40 21.01 18.98 -3.53
N LEU A 41 21.10 18.65 -4.82
CA LEU A 41 22.37 18.40 -5.50
C LEU A 41 23.23 19.66 -5.58
N ALA A 42 22.64 20.83 -5.88
CA ALA A 42 23.38 22.09 -5.91
C ALA A 42 23.96 22.46 -4.54
N ILE A 43 23.22 22.21 -3.46
CA ILE A 43 23.69 22.39 -2.07
C ILE A 43 24.80 21.38 -1.77
N ALA A 44 24.55 20.10 -2.08
CA ALA A 44 25.48 19.02 -1.78
C ALA A 44 26.80 19.15 -2.53
N ASP A 45 26.77 19.63 -3.77
CA ASP A 45 27.96 19.84 -4.59
C ASP A 45 28.92 20.89 -3.98
N GLN A 46 28.39 22.05 -3.60
CA GLN A 46 29.21 23.06 -2.94
C GLN A 46 29.68 22.60 -1.55
N LEU A 47 28.75 22.11 -0.73
CA LEU A 47 29.05 21.74 0.64
C LEU A 47 30.02 20.58 0.75
N SER A 48 29.94 19.57 -0.13
CA SER A 48 30.87 18.44 -0.14
C SER A 48 32.28 18.86 -0.48
N LYS A 49 32.44 19.81 -1.39
CA LYS A 49 33.76 20.39 -1.75
C LYS A 49 34.35 21.18 -0.59
N THR A 50 33.55 22.02 0.08
CA THR A 50 33.97 22.82 1.23
C THR A 50 34.37 21.94 2.43
N LEU A 51 33.60 20.90 2.70
CA LEU A 51 33.81 20.03 3.88
C LEU A 51 34.75 18.84 3.58
N GLY A 52 35.05 18.53 2.32
CA GLY A 52 35.81 17.34 1.95
C GLY A 52 35.06 16.03 2.17
N THR A 53 33.73 16.05 2.08
CA THR A 53 32.83 14.89 2.30
C THR A 53 32.38 14.29 0.96
N SER A 54 31.83 13.07 0.99
CA SER A 54 31.25 12.48 -0.22
C SER A 54 29.99 13.22 -0.66
N LEU A 55 29.77 13.31 -1.96
CA LEU A 55 28.55 13.92 -2.52
C LEU A 55 27.30 13.21 -1.99
N LYS A 56 27.31 11.86 -1.93
CA LYS A 56 26.19 11.04 -1.47
C LYS A 56 25.81 11.31 -0.01
N ASP A 57 26.81 11.32 0.89
CA ASP A 57 26.56 11.57 2.31
C ASP A 57 26.05 12.98 2.53
N THR A 58 26.61 13.94 1.77
CA THR A 58 26.19 15.33 1.84
C THR A 58 24.76 15.51 1.31
N PHE A 59 24.41 14.91 0.19
CA PHE A 59 23.05 14.92 -0.34
C PHE A 59 22.03 14.34 0.64
N LEU A 60 22.35 13.22 1.27
CA LEU A 60 21.51 12.60 2.30
C LEU A 60 21.41 13.44 3.59
N ALA A 61 22.34 14.35 3.82
CA ALA A 61 22.31 15.25 4.96
C ALA A 61 21.45 16.52 4.70
N VAL A 62 21.18 16.85 3.44
CA VAL A 62 20.32 17.99 3.08
C VAL A 62 18.87 17.64 3.41
N ALA A 63 18.34 18.22 4.47
CA ALA A 63 16.96 18.06 4.89
C ALA A 63 16.12 19.28 4.48
N THR A 64 14.82 19.07 4.30
CA THR A 64 13.87 20.19 4.12
C THR A 64 13.90 21.09 5.34
N GLY A 65 13.82 22.40 5.10
CA GLY A 65 13.74 23.42 6.14
C GLY A 65 12.35 23.50 6.78
N GLY A 66 12.17 24.56 7.56
CA GLY A 66 10.87 24.89 8.14
C GLY A 66 10.39 26.24 7.64
N LYS A 67 9.86 27.07 8.52
CA LYS A 67 9.40 28.43 8.19
C LYS A 67 10.54 29.41 7.86
N GLU A 68 11.76 29.11 8.31
CA GLU A 68 12.89 30.03 8.28
C GLU A 68 13.86 29.82 7.10
N CYS A 69 13.78 28.63 6.46
CA CYS A 69 14.64 28.28 5.32
C CYS A 69 14.02 27.18 4.48
N ASP A 70 14.51 27.00 3.26
CA ASP A 70 14.03 25.95 2.35
C ASP A 70 14.71 24.61 2.64
N TYR A 71 16.03 24.64 2.85
CA TYR A 71 16.82 23.46 3.23
C TYR A 71 17.75 23.78 4.40
N LYS A 72 18.10 22.74 5.15
CA LYS A 72 19.05 22.81 6.25
C LYS A 72 19.99 21.63 6.27
N VAL A 73 21.21 21.86 6.73
CA VAL A 73 22.21 20.80 6.99
C VAL A 73 22.77 20.98 8.39
N VAL A 74 22.66 19.93 9.21
CA VAL A 74 23.19 19.90 10.58
C VAL A 74 24.61 19.36 10.53
N LEU A 75 25.63 20.21 10.73
CA LEU A 75 27.04 19.89 10.53
C LEU A 75 27.60 18.78 11.43
N PRO A 76 27.22 18.65 12.72
CA PRO A 76 27.64 17.52 13.57
C PRO A 76 27.40 16.14 12.99
N ARG A 77 26.44 16.00 12.05
CA ARG A 77 26.15 14.74 11.37
C ARG A 77 27.36 14.16 10.63
N PHE A 78 28.23 15.01 10.12
CA PHE A 78 29.42 14.56 9.38
C PHE A 78 30.56 14.04 10.24
N ARG A 79 30.52 14.27 11.58
CA ARG A 79 31.54 13.82 12.54
C ARG A 79 32.97 14.21 12.15
N LEU A 80 33.13 15.40 11.60
CA LEU A 80 34.43 15.94 11.22
C LEU A 80 35.23 16.36 12.47
N PRO A 81 36.59 16.29 12.41
CA PRO A 81 37.44 16.62 13.57
C PRO A 81 37.47 18.12 13.91
N THR A 82 37.01 18.98 13.00
CA THR A 82 36.98 20.43 13.12
C THR A 82 35.75 20.86 13.94
N LYS A 83 35.89 21.95 14.74
CA LYS A 83 34.79 22.50 15.51
C LYS A 83 33.66 23.01 14.60
N VAL A 84 32.43 22.87 15.08
CA VAL A 84 31.21 23.23 14.30
C VAL A 84 31.23 24.69 13.88
N ASP A 85 31.62 25.59 14.77
CA ASP A 85 31.68 27.03 14.46
C ASP A 85 32.69 27.38 13.34
N GLU A 86 33.82 26.69 13.32
CA GLU A 86 34.83 26.85 12.26
C GLU A 86 34.32 26.29 10.94
N LEU A 87 33.65 25.13 10.96
CA LEU A 87 33.00 24.55 9.77
C LEU A 87 31.90 25.47 9.22
N GLN A 88 31.08 26.04 10.11
CA GLN A 88 30.05 27.01 9.70
C GLN A 88 30.66 28.26 9.06
N ALA A 89 31.67 28.84 9.69
CA ALA A 89 32.35 30.02 9.15
C ALA A 89 32.91 29.71 7.73
N LYS A 90 33.62 28.58 7.59
CA LYS A 90 34.14 28.13 6.30
C LYS A 90 33.04 27.99 5.23
N VAL A 91 31.90 27.35 5.59
CA VAL A 91 30.78 27.14 4.65
C VAL A 91 30.16 28.48 4.26
N LEU A 92 30.02 29.44 5.17
CA LEU A 92 29.47 30.76 4.87
C LEU A 92 30.41 31.61 4.00
N ASP A 93 31.71 31.53 4.29
CA ASP A 93 32.74 32.32 3.58
C ASP A 93 32.99 31.79 2.15
N GLU A 94 32.99 30.47 1.98
CA GLU A 94 33.21 29.81 0.67
C GLU A 94 31.93 29.71 -0.19
N PHE A 95 30.77 30.02 0.36
CA PHE A 95 29.51 29.89 -0.35
C PHE A 95 29.44 30.85 -1.54
N GLN A 96 29.04 30.32 -2.69
CA GLN A 96 28.78 31.09 -3.90
C GLN A 96 27.30 30.95 -4.30
N ALA A 97 26.61 32.08 -4.31
CA ALA A 97 25.24 32.12 -4.82
C ALA A 97 25.20 31.69 -6.29
N ASN A 98 24.19 30.92 -6.64
CA ASN A 98 24.01 30.42 -8.00
C ASN A 98 22.52 30.40 -8.39
N ALA A 99 22.20 29.87 -9.56
CA ALA A 99 20.83 29.82 -10.04
C ALA A 99 19.88 29.02 -9.17
N TYR A 100 20.38 28.08 -8.33
CA TYR A 100 19.57 27.25 -7.44
C TYR A 100 19.50 27.82 -6.03
N VAL A 101 20.60 28.29 -5.46
CA VAL A 101 20.72 28.75 -4.08
C VAL A 101 21.13 30.19 -4.05
N GLU A 102 20.28 31.03 -3.46
CA GLU A 102 20.47 32.47 -3.43
C GLU A 102 21.38 32.91 -2.27
N ARG A 103 21.19 32.33 -1.09
CA ARG A 103 21.93 32.70 0.12
C ARG A 103 21.97 31.59 1.17
N VAL A 104 22.91 31.68 2.06
CA VAL A 104 23.04 30.83 3.23
C VAL A 104 23.03 31.65 4.52
N SER A 105 22.63 31.02 5.61
CA SER A 105 22.68 31.59 6.95
C SER A 105 22.95 30.46 7.96
N LYS A 106 23.09 30.79 9.25
CA LYS A 106 23.32 29.80 10.30
C LYS A 106 22.27 29.87 11.41
N GLN A 107 21.97 28.74 12.01
CA GLN A 107 21.14 28.66 13.20
C GLN A 107 21.58 27.47 14.07
N GLY A 108 22.09 27.78 15.27
CA GLY A 108 22.71 26.76 16.12
C GLY A 108 23.79 25.99 15.34
N PRO A 109 23.79 24.65 15.35
CA PRO A 109 24.79 23.83 14.66
C PRO A 109 24.47 23.61 13.17
N ALA A 110 23.46 24.24 12.62
CA ALA A 110 23.00 24.05 11.24
C ALA A 110 23.37 25.21 10.33
N VAL A 111 23.60 24.89 9.06
CA VAL A 111 23.60 25.84 7.93
C VAL A 111 22.24 25.79 7.27
N LEU A 112 21.65 26.95 7.03
CA LEU A 112 20.35 27.16 6.42
C LEU A 112 20.56 27.66 4.99
N TYR A 113 19.84 27.07 4.04
CA TYR A 113 19.90 27.40 2.62
C TYR A 113 18.57 27.96 2.15
N HIS A 114 18.66 29.07 1.40
CA HIS A 114 17.53 29.74 0.79
C HIS A 114 17.67 29.62 -0.74
N VAL A 115 16.67 29.02 -1.36
CA VAL A 115 16.69 28.75 -2.79
C VAL A 115 16.27 29.98 -3.59
N ASN A 116 16.68 30.04 -4.85
CA ASN A 116 16.17 31.00 -5.78
C ASN A 116 14.71 30.68 -6.12
N LEU A 117 13.78 31.47 -5.61
CA LEU A 117 12.35 31.25 -5.75
C LEU A 117 11.89 31.20 -7.20
N ASN A 118 12.42 32.04 -8.06
CA ASN A 118 12.05 32.05 -9.48
C ASN A 118 12.46 30.75 -10.16
N THR A 119 13.65 30.24 -9.87
CA THR A 119 14.12 28.97 -10.40
C THR A 119 13.27 27.82 -9.85
N LEU A 120 12.93 27.82 -8.55
CA LEU A 120 12.06 26.82 -7.95
C LEU A 120 10.68 26.78 -8.60
N LEU A 121 10.03 27.93 -8.74
CA LEU A 121 8.70 28.04 -9.35
C LEU A 121 8.74 27.60 -10.82
N HIS A 122 9.71 28.07 -11.59
CA HIS A 122 9.84 27.70 -12.98
C HIS A 122 10.07 26.21 -13.18
N LEU A 123 11.02 25.61 -12.47
CA LEU A 123 11.30 24.18 -12.58
C LEU A 123 10.10 23.34 -12.13
N THR A 124 9.49 23.69 -10.98
CA THR A 124 8.37 22.91 -10.44
C THR A 124 7.17 22.96 -11.38
N LEU A 125 6.69 24.17 -11.76
CA LEU A 125 5.50 24.29 -12.59
C LEU A 125 5.70 23.69 -13.98
N SER A 126 6.86 23.89 -14.58
CA SER A 126 7.13 23.31 -15.90
C SER A 126 7.31 21.78 -15.83
N THR A 127 7.83 21.22 -14.73
CA THR A 127 7.90 19.76 -14.52
C THR A 127 6.52 19.17 -14.29
N VAL A 128 5.69 19.79 -13.44
CA VAL A 128 4.29 19.39 -13.26
C VAL A 128 3.55 19.33 -14.60
N HIS A 129 3.65 20.41 -15.37
CA HIS A 129 2.98 20.47 -16.69
C HIS A 129 3.47 19.36 -17.63
N ALA A 130 4.76 19.17 -17.76
CA ALA A 130 5.32 18.16 -18.67
C ALA A 130 4.99 16.71 -18.25
N LEU A 131 5.00 16.42 -16.95
CA LEU A 131 4.69 15.09 -16.42
C LEU A 131 3.19 14.82 -16.28
N THR A 132 2.33 15.83 -16.47
CA THR A 132 0.87 15.68 -16.40
C THR A 132 0.24 15.68 -17.78
N HIS A 133 0.69 16.58 -18.67
CA HIS A 133 0.07 16.83 -19.99
C HIS A 133 1.04 16.72 -21.16
N GLY A 134 2.35 16.81 -20.91
CA GLY A 134 3.40 16.81 -21.93
C GLY A 134 3.87 15.40 -22.32
N GLU A 135 5.02 15.35 -22.98
CA GLU A 135 5.66 14.11 -23.45
C GLU A 135 6.15 13.21 -22.30
N GLY A 136 6.39 13.78 -21.11
CA GLY A 136 6.79 13.04 -19.92
C GLY A 136 5.65 12.40 -19.15
N ALA A 137 4.39 12.59 -19.54
CA ALA A 137 3.25 11.92 -18.94
C ALA A 137 3.28 10.41 -19.25
N ALA A 138 2.89 9.58 -18.25
CA ALA A 138 2.71 8.15 -18.47
C ALA A 138 1.54 7.89 -19.43
N LEU A 139 1.54 6.73 -20.08
CA LEU A 139 0.40 6.26 -20.86
C LEU A 139 -0.26 5.10 -20.13
N ASP A 140 -1.59 5.09 -20.06
CA ASP A 140 -2.36 3.94 -19.60
C ASP A 140 -2.49 2.86 -20.70
N ALA A 141 -3.23 1.80 -20.38
CA ALA A 141 -3.45 0.68 -21.30
C ALA A 141 -4.17 1.10 -22.61
N ASP A 142 -4.94 2.18 -22.55
CA ASP A 142 -5.68 2.73 -23.70
C ASP A 142 -4.90 3.82 -24.44
N GLY A 143 -3.63 4.07 -24.05
CA GLY A 143 -2.75 5.08 -24.66
C GLY A 143 -3.08 6.52 -24.24
N GLN A 144 -3.90 6.71 -23.18
CA GLN A 144 -4.22 8.04 -22.67
C GLN A 144 -3.14 8.53 -21.71
N LYS A 145 -2.84 9.83 -21.76
CA LYS A 145 -1.84 10.44 -20.88
C LYS A 145 -2.32 10.46 -19.44
N GLN A 146 -1.51 9.89 -18.54
CA GLN A 146 -1.75 9.87 -17.11
C GLN A 146 -0.71 10.72 -16.37
N PRO A 147 -1.13 11.42 -15.31
CA PRO A 147 -0.20 12.20 -14.49
C PRO A 147 0.90 11.30 -13.89
N SER A 148 2.16 11.64 -14.17
CA SER A 148 3.31 10.92 -13.61
C SER A 148 4.19 11.79 -12.70
N TYR A 149 3.76 13.03 -12.42
CA TYR A 149 4.46 13.92 -11.50
C TYR A 149 4.48 13.31 -10.07
N GLY A 150 5.65 13.35 -9.44
CA GLY A 150 5.87 12.75 -8.13
C GLY A 150 6.28 11.27 -8.17
N SER A 151 6.23 10.62 -9.35
CA SER A 151 6.68 9.24 -9.51
C SER A 151 8.21 9.17 -9.74
N ASN A 152 8.77 8.00 -9.41
CA ASN A 152 10.18 7.69 -9.67
C ASN A 152 10.36 6.20 -10.08
N TYR A 153 11.59 5.77 -10.28
CA TYR A 153 11.91 4.43 -10.76
C TYR A 153 12.69 3.57 -9.75
N ALA A 154 12.67 3.93 -8.45
CA ALA A 154 13.40 3.20 -7.40
C ALA A 154 12.99 1.72 -7.28
N GLY A 155 11.75 1.42 -7.66
CA GLY A 155 11.19 0.06 -7.69
C GLY A 155 11.27 -0.66 -9.03
N LYS A 156 11.92 -0.08 -10.06
CA LYS A 156 11.96 -0.68 -11.40
C LYS A 156 12.48 -2.12 -11.38
N GLY A 157 11.71 -3.02 -11.99
CA GLY A 157 12.02 -4.45 -12.04
C GLY A 157 11.71 -5.23 -10.75
N LYS A 158 11.08 -4.59 -9.76
CA LYS A 158 10.63 -5.24 -8.53
C LYS A 158 9.11 -5.36 -8.52
N THR A 159 8.60 -6.48 -8.00
CA THR A 159 7.16 -6.72 -7.81
C THR A 159 6.80 -6.59 -6.34
N CYS A 160 5.66 -5.97 -6.05
CA CYS A 160 5.08 -5.88 -4.72
C CYS A 160 3.66 -6.44 -4.72
N LEU A 161 3.41 -7.46 -3.91
CA LEU A 161 2.06 -7.97 -3.67
C LEU A 161 1.50 -7.28 -2.42
N ILE A 162 0.35 -6.62 -2.57
CA ILE A 162 -0.33 -5.95 -1.45
C ILE A 162 -1.71 -6.58 -1.29
N GLU A 163 -1.89 -7.25 -0.17
CA GLU A 163 -3.15 -7.86 0.23
C GLU A 163 -3.85 -6.93 1.21
N PHE A 164 -5.14 -6.60 0.95
CA PHE A 164 -5.90 -5.68 1.81
C PHE A 164 -7.42 -5.81 1.61
N SER A 165 -8.17 -5.18 2.50
CA SER A 165 -9.63 -5.18 2.63
C SER A 165 -10.18 -6.46 3.25
N SER A 166 -10.06 -7.61 2.63
CA SER A 166 -10.33 -8.97 3.14
C SER A 166 -11.70 -9.15 3.82
N PRO A 167 -12.81 -8.77 3.15
CA PRO A 167 -14.13 -8.95 3.73
C PRO A 167 -14.54 -10.43 3.75
N ASN A 168 -15.35 -10.80 4.72
CA ASN A 168 -16.04 -12.08 4.70
C ASN A 168 -17.20 -12.03 3.70
N ILE A 169 -17.34 -13.08 2.89
CA ILE A 169 -18.47 -13.22 1.98
C ILE A 169 -19.81 -13.17 2.75
N ALA A 170 -20.84 -12.65 2.09
CA ALA A 170 -22.18 -12.49 2.66
C ALA A 170 -22.24 -11.61 3.92
N LYS A 171 -21.29 -10.72 4.12
CA LYS A 171 -21.32 -9.70 5.18
C LYS A 171 -21.17 -8.31 4.61
N PRO A 172 -21.90 -7.32 5.13
CA PRO A 172 -21.79 -5.93 4.69
C PRO A 172 -20.37 -5.38 4.90
N PHE A 173 -19.97 -4.52 3.99
CA PHE A 173 -18.75 -3.73 4.14
C PHE A 173 -18.93 -2.72 5.28
N HIS A 174 -18.01 -2.67 6.23
CA HIS A 174 -18.09 -1.81 7.41
C HIS A 174 -16.80 -1.01 7.65
N ALA A 175 -16.80 -0.12 8.65
CA ALA A 175 -15.70 0.79 8.96
C ALA A 175 -14.33 0.08 9.17
N GLY A 176 -14.32 -1.14 9.73
CA GLY A 176 -13.09 -1.94 9.86
C GLY A 176 -12.48 -2.30 8.52
N HIS A 177 -13.32 -2.73 7.56
CA HIS A 177 -12.88 -3.00 6.19
C HIS A 177 -12.42 -1.71 5.49
N LEU A 178 -13.14 -0.59 5.68
CA LEU A 178 -12.76 0.70 5.10
C LEU A 178 -11.35 1.12 5.51
N ARG A 179 -11.00 0.98 6.79
CA ARG A 179 -9.66 1.31 7.29
C ARG A 179 -8.57 0.49 6.58
N SER A 180 -8.73 -0.83 6.52
CA SER A 180 -7.80 -1.72 5.82
C SER A 180 -7.70 -1.36 4.33
N THR A 181 -8.85 -1.10 3.70
CA THR A 181 -8.94 -0.76 2.28
C THR A 181 -8.18 0.53 1.95
N ILE A 182 -8.38 1.59 2.74
CA ILE A 182 -7.70 2.88 2.52
C ILE A 182 -6.18 2.74 2.70
N ILE A 183 -5.73 2.04 3.75
CA ILE A 183 -4.31 1.86 4.01
C ILE A 183 -3.66 1.05 2.88
N GLY A 184 -4.28 -0.06 2.48
CA GLY A 184 -3.75 -0.91 1.42
C GLY A 184 -3.73 -0.21 0.06
N ALA A 185 -4.79 0.49 -0.30
CA ALA A 185 -4.85 1.27 -1.52
C ALA A 185 -3.80 2.38 -1.57
N PHE A 186 -3.60 3.09 -0.44
CA PHE A 186 -2.54 4.09 -0.33
C PHE A 186 -1.15 3.47 -0.55
N LEU A 187 -0.86 2.34 0.10
CA LEU A 187 0.42 1.64 -0.08
C LEU A 187 0.60 1.18 -1.52
N ALA A 188 -0.44 0.61 -2.14
CA ALA A 188 -0.40 0.18 -3.53
C ALA A 188 -0.05 1.34 -4.46
N ASN A 189 -0.74 2.47 -4.33
CA ASN A 189 -0.48 3.66 -5.13
C ASN A 189 0.92 4.23 -4.86
N LEU A 190 1.38 4.20 -3.60
CA LEU A 190 2.72 4.67 -3.23
C LEU A 190 3.82 3.83 -3.88
N TYR A 191 3.72 2.49 -3.81
CA TYR A 191 4.69 1.60 -4.45
C TYR A 191 4.67 1.74 -5.98
N GLU A 192 3.47 1.84 -6.57
CA GLU A 192 3.31 2.05 -8.02
C GLU A 192 3.94 3.38 -8.47
N ALA A 193 3.70 4.47 -7.72
CA ALA A 193 4.35 5.76 -7.97
C ALA A 193 5.88 5.71 -7.84
N ASN A 194 6.41 4.76 -7.06
CA ASN A 194 7.84 4.50 -6.95
C ASN A 194 8.36 3.47 -7.98
N GLY A 195 7.58 3.14 -9.00
CA GLY A 195 8.00 2.32 -10.14
C GLY A 195 7.99 0.82 -9.90
N TRP A 196 7.32 0.33 -8.85
CA TRP A 196 7.13 -1.10 -8.62
C TRP A 196 6.00 -1.65 -9.50
N ASP A 197 6.12 -2.91 -9.91
CA ASP A 197 4.98 -3.69 -10.43
C ASP A 197 4.11 -4.13 -9.25
N VAL A 198 2.97 -3.48 -9.05
CA VAL A 198 2.09 -3.73 -7.91
C VAL A 198 0.98 -4.68 -8.28
N LYS A 199 0.79 -5.73 -7.47
CA LYS A 199 -0.34 -6.65 -7.54
C LYS A 199 -1.24 -6.45 -6.32
N ARG A 200 -2.47 -6.04 -6.57
CA ARG A 200 -3.50 -5.78 -5.54
C ARG A 200 -4.35 -7.02 -5.34
N LEU A 201 -4.24 -7.64 -4.19
CA LEU A 201 -4.96 -8.86 -3.84
C LEU A 201 -6.01 -8.60 -2.77
N ASN A 202 -7.21 -9.10 -2.98
CA ASN A 202 -8.26 -9.17 -1.97
C ASN A 202 -8.47 -10.63 -1.54
N TYR A 203 -8.06 -10.94 -0.31
CA TYR A 203 -8.17 -12.30 0.23
C TYR A 203 -9.45 -12.42 1.05
N LEU A 204 -10.44 -13.10 0.51
CA LEU A 204 -11.79 -13.17 1.07
C LEU A 204 -11.91 -14.28 2.11
N GLY A 205 -12.64 -14.03 3.18
CA GLY A 205 -13.13 -15.07 4.08
C GLY A 205 -14.30 -15.81 3.41
N ASP A 206 -13.99 -16.74 2.51
CA ASP A 206 -14.95 -17.39 1.64
C ASP A 206 -15.08 -18.91 1.88
N TRP A 207 -14.55 -19.40 3.01
CA TRP A 207 -14.58 -20.81 3.36
C TRP A 207 -14.86 -21.01 4.86
N GLY A 208 -15.54 -22.11 5.22
CA GLY A 208 -15.81 -22.44 6.61
C GLY A 208 -17.28 -22.78 6.90
N LYS A 209 -17.55 -23.26 8.10
CA LYS A 209 -18.87 -23.68 8.60
C LYS A 209 -19.97 -22.60 8.42
N GLN A 210 -19.60 -21.31 8.43
CA GLN A 210 -20.56 -20.23 8.19
C GLN A 210 -21.31 -20.35 6.87
N PHE A 211 -20.71 -20.99 5.86
CA PHE A 211 -21.39 -21.24 4.58
C PHE A 211 -22.42 -22.35 4.67
N GLY A 212 -22.20 -23.34 5.52
CA GLY A 212 -23.24 -24.32 5.86
C GLY A 212 -24.46 -23.65 6.52
N LEU A 213 -24.22 -22.78 7.50
CA LEU A 213 -25.32 -22.00 8.11
C LEU A 213 -26.02 -21.11 7.08
N LEU A 214 -25.27 -20.43 6.21
CA LEU A 214 -25.84 -19.58 5.16
C LEU A 214 -26.71 -20.38 4.19
N ALA A 215 -26.27 -21.56 3.75
CA ALA A 215 -27.01 -22.42 2.85
C ALA A 215 -28.32 -22.93 3.50
N LEU A 216 -28.27 -23.35 4.75
CA LEU A 216 -29.47 -23.77 5.50
C LEU A 216 -30.43 -22.58 5.70
N GLY A 217 -29.88 -21.41 6.00
CA GLY A 217 -30.66 -20.18 6.10
C GLY A 217 -31.32 -19.80 4.77
N TRP A 218 -30.58 -19.90 3.67
CA TRP A 218 -31.10 -19.63 2.33
C TRP A 218 -32.30 -20.52 1.98
N ARG A 219 -32.23 -21.80 2.28
CA ARG A 219 -33.34 -22.74 2.05
C ARG A 219 -34.61 -22.41 2.84
N ARG A 220 -34.48 -21.70 3.98
CA ARG A 220 -35.60 -21.34 4.87
C ARG A 220 -36.11 -19.91 4.65
N PHE A 221 -35.24 -18.98 4.38
CA PHE A 221 -35.49 -17.53 4.37
C PHE A 221 -35.06 -16.84 3.07
N GLY A 222 -34.50 -17.59 2.13
CA GLY A 222 -34.00 -17.02 0.87
C GLY A 222 -35.13 -16.46 0.00
N ASP A 223 -34.86 -15.31 -0.61
CA ASP A 223 -35.76 -14.60 -1.51
C ASP A 223 -34.96 -14.12 -2.72
N GLU A 224 -35.29 -14.65 -3.89
CA GLU A 224 -34.57 -14.35 -5.13
C GLU A 224 -34.67 -12.90 -5.57
N GLU A 225 -35.79 -12.23 -5.34
CA GLU A 225 -35.97 -10.82 -5.72
C GLU A 225 -35.13 -9.90 -4.81
N LYS A 226 -35.11 -10.19 -3.51
CA LYS A 226 -34.24 -9.46 -2.57
C LYS A 226 -32.76 -9.72 -2.85
N LEU A 227 -32.40 -10.97 -3.22
CA LEU A 227 -31.03 -11.31 -3.59
C LEU A 227 -30.57 -10.53 -4.83
N LYS A 228 -31.43 -10.34 -5.83
CA LYS A 228 -31.12 -9.53 -7.01
C LYS A 228 -30.99 -8.03 -6.66
N ALA A 229 -31.83 -7.52 -5.76
CA ALA A 229 -31.82 -6.12 -5.38
C ALA A 229 -30.57 -5.74 -4.58
N ASP A 230 -30.23 -6.50 -3.53
CA ASP A 230 -28.99 -6.33 -2.75
C ASP A 230 -28.49 -7.68 -2.22
N PRO A 231 -27.58 -8.34 -2.97
CA PRO A 231 -27.11 -9.69 -2.64
C PRO A 231 -26.49 -9.77 -1.24
N VAL A 232 -25.62 -8.81 -0.90
CA VAL A 232 -24.85 -8.87 0.34
C VAL A 232 -25.75 -8.62 1.55
N GLN A 233 -26.64 -7.64 1.45
CA GLN A 233 -27.57 -7.35 2.56
C GLN A 233 -28.53 -8.51 2.78
N HIS A 234 -29.13 -9.06 1.72
CA HIS A 234 -30.06 -10.17 1.88
C HIS A 234 -29.41 -11.45 2.41
N LEU A 235 -28.23 -11.80 1.91
CA LEU A 235 -27.46 -12.94 2.46
C LEU A 235 -27.08 -12.72 3.92
N PHE A 236 -26.77 -11.50 4.31
CA PHE A 236 -26.50 -11.16 5.71
C PHE A 236 -27.76 -11.30 6.59
N ASP A 237 -28.91 -10.83 6.13
CA ASP A 237 -30.18 -10.97 6.84
C ASP A 237 -30.53 -12.46 7.04
N VAL A 238 -30.40 -13.26 5.98
CA VAL A 238 -30.55 -14.71 6.03
C VAL A 238 -29.60 -15.36 7.05
N TYR A 239 -28.33 -14.91 7.05
CA TYR A 239 -27.34 -15.40 8.00
C TYR A 239 -27.67 -15.02 9.45
N VAL A 240 -28.19 -13.82 9.69
CA VAL A 240 -28.64 -13.38 11.02
C VAL A 240 -29.83 -14.23 11.51
N GLU A 241 -30.82 -14.45 10.66
CA GLU A 241 -32.03 -15.23 11.04
C GLU A 241 -31.69 -16.70 11.35
N ILE A 242 -30.82 -17.35 10.55
CA ILE A 242 -30.42 -18.74 10.85
C ILE A 242 -29.58 -18.82 12.12
N ASN A 243 -28.74 -17.82 12.42
CA ASN A 243 -27.98 -17.81 13.67
C ASN A 243 -28.86 -17.61 14.90
N LYS A 244 -29.94 -16.83 14.80
CA LYS A 244 -30.92 -16.73 15.88
C LYS A 244 -31.51 -18.10 16.20
N LEU A 245 -31.96 -18.85 15.18
CA LEU A 245 -32.48 -20.21 15.37
C LEU A 245 -31.43 -21.19 15.91
N ALA A 246 -30.19 -21.06 15.44
CA ALA A 246 -29.08 -21.89 15.92
C ALA A 246 -28.66 -21.59 17.36
N SER A 247 -29.08 -20.44 17.91
CA SER A 247 -28.82 -20.02 19.30
C SER A 247 -29.97 -20.36 20.26
N GLU A 248 -31.07 -20.92 19.77
CA GLU A 248 -32.20 -21.35 20.61
C GLU A 248 -31.80 -22.52 21.50
N GLU A 249 -32.13 -22.44 22.79
CA GLU A 249 -31.93 -23.55 23.73
C GLU A 249 -32.87 -24.75 23.41
N GLY A 250 -32.40 -25.99 23.61
CA GLY A 250 -33.26 -27.16 23.54
C GLY A 250 -33.12 -28.03 22.29
N GLY A 251 -31.88 -28.30 21.84
CA GLY A 251 -31.62 -29.35 20.84
C GLY A 251 -31.79 -28.92 19.36
N LYS A 252 -32.68 -28.00 19.06
CA LYS A 252 -32.88 -27.50 17.69
C LYS A 252 -31.67 -26.71 17.18
N GLY A 253 -31.04 -25.88 18.04
CA GLY A 253 -29.86 -25.13 17.69
C GLY A 253 -28.67 -26.04 17.38
N GLU A 254 -28.52 -27.12 18.17
CA GLU A 254 -27.44 -28.08 17.97
C GLU A 254 -27.62 -28.86 16.65
N GLN A 255 -28.84 -29.22 16.31
CA GLN A 255 -29.16 -29.86 15.03
C GLN A 255 -28.82 -28.96 13.85
N ILE A 256 -29.14 -27.67 13.89
CA ILE A 256 -28.78 -26.69 12.84
C ILE A 256 -27.26 -26.62 12.70
N HIS A 257 -26.53 -26.60 13.80
CA HIS A 257 -25.09 -26.59 13.76
C HIS A 257 -24.50 -27.89 13.19
N GLU A 258 -25.11 -29.05 13.42
CA GLU A 258 -24.66 -30.30 12.84
C GLU A 258 -24.93 -30.34 11.32
N GLU A 259 -26.16 -30.03 10.91
CA GLU A 259 -26.50 -29.92 9.48
C GLU A 259 -25.54 -28.91 8.73
N ALA A 260 -25.17 -27.82 9.39
CA ALA A 260 -24.21 -26.86 8.80
C ALA A 260 -22.78 -27.43 8.67
N ARG A 261 -22.36 -28.26 9.63
CA ARG A 261 -21.07 -28.96 9.55
C ARG A 261 -21.08 -30.00 8.43
N GLU A 262 -22.18 -30.78 8.31
CA GLU A 262 -22.36 -31.75 7.24
C GLU A 262 -22.35 -31.11 5.86
N PHE A 263 -23.05 -29.96 5.72
CA PHE A 263 -23.02 -29.20 4.47
C PHE A 263 -21.60 -28.72 4.12
N PHE A 264 -20.90 -28.18 5.11
CA PHE A 264 -19.53 -27.71 4.92
C PHE A 264 -18.57 -28.87 4.60
N LYS A 265 -18.70 -30.00 5.28
CA LYS A 265 -17.96 -31.23 4.95
C LYS A 265 -18.23 -31.69 3.52
N GLY A 266 -19.47 -31.62 3.06
CA GLY A 266 -19.81 -31.89 1.66
C GLY A 266 -19.08 -30.94 0.70
N MET A 267 -18.91 -29.67 1.06
CA MET A 267 -18.10 -28.73 0.24
C MET A 267 -16.62 -29.18 0.20
N GLU A 268 -16.06 -29.59 1.34
CA GLU A 268 -14.67 -30.09 1.43
C GLU A 268 -14.48 -31.39 0.65
N ASP A 269 -15.49 -32.28 0.63
CA ASP A 269 -15.49 -33.52 -0.10
C ASP A 269 -15.80 -33.35 -1.61
N GLY A 270 -16.16 -32.12 -2.03
CA GLY A 270 -16.37 -31.76 -3.42
C GLY A 270 -17.78 -32.06 -3.94
N VAL A 271 -18.79 -32.15 -3.08
CA VAL A 271 -20.21 -32.33 -3.47
C VAL A 271 -20.63 -31.13 -4.32
N GLN A 272 -20.99 -31.40 -5.57
CA GLN A 272 -21.22 -30.35 -6.58
C GLN A 272 -22.38 -29.41 -6.21
N GLU A 273 -23.47 -29.92 -5.64
CA GLU A 273 -24.61 -29.11 -5.25
C GLU A 273 -24.22 -28.03 -4.22
N ASN A 274 -23.46 -28.42 -3.20
CA ASN A 274 -22.97 -27.51 -2.15
C ASN A 274 -22.02 -26.47 -2.73
N LEU A 275 -21.16 -26.88 -3.66
CA LEU A 275 -20.20 -25.98 -4.31
C LEU A 275 -20.85 -25.00 -5.27
N VAL A 276 -21.94 -25.39 -5.97
CA VAL A 276 -22.68 -24.49 -6.89
C VAL A 276 -23.34 -23.36 -6.10
N GLU A 277 -24.02 -23.68 -5.01
CA GLU A 277 -24.66 -22.69 -4.14
C GLU A 277 -23.63 -21.74 -3.52
N TRP A 278 -22.53 -22.26 -2.98
CA TRP A 278 -21.43 -21.47 -2.47
C TRP A 278 -20.81 -20.56 -3.53
N LYS A 279 -20.52 -21.06 -4.74
CA LYS A 279 -19.97 -20.25 -5.85
C LYS A 279 -20.88 -19.09 -6.23
N ARG A 280 -22.20 -19.34 -6.20
CA ARG A 280 -23.20 -18.30 -6.48
C ARG A 280 -23.11 -17.17 -5.47
N PHE A 281 -23.15 -17.47 -4.19
CA PHE A 281 -23.07 -16.46 -3.12
C PHE A 281 -21.73 -15.69 -3.16
N ARG A 282 -20.64 -16.41 -3.41
CA ARG A 282 -19.32 -15.81 -3.58
C ARG A 282 -19.29 -14.80 -4.74
N SER A 283 -19.78 -15.19 -5.89
CA SER A 283 -19.77 -14.33 -7.08
C SER A 283 -20.60 -13.07 -6.88
N LEU A 284 -21.82 -13.21 -6.36
CA LEU A 284 -22.71 -12.07 -6.08
C LEU A 284 -22.09 -11.11 -5.06
N SER A 285 -21.45 -11.63 -4.02
CA SER A 285 -20.76 -10.81 -3.02
C SER A 285 -19.58 -10.04 -3.62
N ILE A 286 -18.79 -10.69 -4.47
CA ILE A 286 -17.66 -10.03 -5.14
C ILE A 286 -18.13 -8.90 -6.04
N GLU A 287 -19.18 -9.11 -6.84
CA GLU A 287 -19.72 -8.04 -7.69
C GLU A 287 -20.20 -6.85 -6.86
N LYS A 288 -20.87 -7.09 -5.75
CA LYS A 288 -21.30 -6.01 -4.84
C LYS A 288 -20.12 -5.29 -4.19
N TYR A 289 -19.07 -6.01 -3.82
CA TYR A 289 -17.85 -5.39 -3.30
C TYR A 289 -17.14 -4.55 -4.35
N LYS A 290 -17.11 -4.99 -5.61
CA LYS A 290 -16.55 -4.19 -6.72
C LYS A 290 -17.27 -2.84 -6.87
N GLU A 291 -18.60 -2.79 -6.73
CA GLU A 291 -19.36 -1.54 -6.72
C GLU A 291 -18.89 -0.62 -5.58
N THR A 292 -18.72 -1.16 -4.38
CA THR A 292 -18.25 -0.41 -3.22
C THR A 292 -16.82 0.12 -3.42
N TYR A 293 -15.92 -0.72 -3.94
CA TYR A 293 -14.54 -0.33 -4.22
C TYR A 293 -14.45 0.72 -5.34
N ALA A 294 -15.27 0.61 -6.38
CA ALA A 294 -15.34 1.62 -7.42
C ALA A 294 -15.71 3.01 -6.86
N ARG A 295 -16.65 3.08 -5.90
CA ARG A 295 -17.00 4.33 -5.20
C ARG A 295 -15.86 4.90 -4.37
N LEU A 296 -14.92 4.06 -3.92
CA LEU A 296 -13.72 4.46 -3.18
C LEU A 296 -12.52 4.71 -4.10
N ASN A 297 -12.67 4.57 -5.41
CA ASN A 297 -11.60 4.59 -6.40
C ASN A 297 -10.50 3.55 -6.08
N VAL A 298 -10.91 2.35 -5.69
CA VAL A 298 -10.04 1.21 -5.38
C VAL A 298 -10.37 0.06 -6.33
N HIS A 299 -9.33 -0.61 -6.82
CA HIS A 299 -9.47 -1.82 -7.64
C HIS A 299 -8.53 -2.91 -7.13
N PHE A 300 -8.83 -4.15 -7.50
CA PHE A 300 -8.02 -5.32 -7.21
C PHE A 300 -7.75 -6.09 -8.51
N ASP A 301 -6.53 -6.57 -8.63
CA ASP A 301 -6.13 -7.42 -9.76
C ASP A 301 -6.65 -8.85 -9.57
N GLU A 302 -6.74 -9.30 -8.31
CA GLU A 302 -7.19 -10.64 -8.00
C GLU A 302 -8.05 -10.70 -6.72
N TYR A 303 -9.10 -11.56 -6.78
CA TYR A 303 -9.91 -11.96 -5.64
C TYR A 303 -9.62 -13.43 -5.34
N ARG A 304 -8.86 -13.68 -4.29
CA ARG A 304 -8.60 -15.01 -3.74
C ARG A 304 -9.42 -15.24 -2.48
N GLY A 305 -9.24 -16.39 -1.86
CA GLY A 305 -9.87 -16.72 -0.60
C GLY A 305 -9.40 -18.04 -0.06
N GLU A 306 -9.86 -18.36 1.14
CA GLU A 306 -9.54 -19.60 1.88
C GLU A 306 -9.91 -20.85 1.07
N ALA A 307 -10.97 -20.78 0.25
CA ALA A 307 -11.42 -21.87 -0.61
C ALA A 307 -10.39 -22.36 -1.65
N LYS A 308 -9.39 -21.52 -1.96
CA LYS A 308 -8.34 -21.86 -2.94
C LYS A 308 -7.05 -22.41 -2.32
N VAL A 309 -7.02 -22.63 -1.01
CA VAL A 309 -5.86 -23.23 -0.35
C VAL A 309 -5.73 -24.68 -0.79
N ASP A 310 -4.53 -25.06 -1.21
CA ASP A 310 -4.25 -26.40 -1.70
C ASP A 310 -4.30 -27.42 -0.54
N LYS A 311 -5.12 -28.47 -0.69
CA LYS A 311 -5.28 -29.54 0.31
C LYS A 311 -3.96 -30.23 0.63
N LYS A 312 -3.08 -30.40 -0.36
CA LYS A 312 -1.77 -31.00 -0.16
C LYS A 312 -0.89 -30.11 0.72
N GLN A 313 -0.90 -28.79 0.47
CA GLN A 313 -0.16 -27.83 1.31
C GLN A 313 -0.66 -27.83 2.76
N ILE A 314 -1.98 -27.95 2.98
CA ILE A 314 -2.56 -28.11 4.32
C ILE A 314 -1.99 -29.36 4.99
N GLN A 315 -2.03 -30.51 4.31
CA GLN A 315 -1.53 -31.78 4.84
C GLN A 315 -0.04 -31.76 5.15
N ASP A 316 0.77 -31.20 4.22
CA ASP A 316 2.21 -31.05 4.40
C ASP A 316 2.53 -30.15 5.61
N THR A 317 1.76 -29.07 5.78
CA THR A 317 1.89 -28.16 6.93
C THR A 317 1.50 -28.85 8.24
N LEU A 318 0.39 -29.56 8.26
CA LEU A 318 -0.03 -30.36 9.43
C LEU A 318 1.00 -31.43 9.80
N ALA A 319 1.57 -32.11 8.81
CA ALA A 319 2.63 -33.08 9.03
C ALA A 319 3.87 -32.44 9.69
N GLN A 320 4.26 -31.24 9.23
CA GLN A 320 5.36 -30.48 9.84
C GLN A 320 5.00 -30.00 11.27
N LEU A 321 3.78 -29.50 11.49
CA LEU A 321 3.35 -29.05 12.81
C LEU A 321 3.33 -30.18 13.84
N ARG A 322 2.91 -31.37 13.45
CA ARG A 322 2.91 -32.57 14.32
C ARG A 322 4.30 -32.98 14.84
N THR A 323 5.38 -32.52 14.21
CA THR A 323 6.77 -32.74 14.67
C THR A 323 7.25 -31.71 15.69
N LYS A 324 6.43 -30.71 16.03
CA LYS A 324 6.83 -29.62 16.93
C LYS A 324 6.50 -29.94 18.38
N ASP A 325 7.40 -29.63 19.31
CA ASP A 325 7.27 -29.92 20.74
C ASP A 325 6.08 -29.23 21.42
N PHE A 326 5.59 -28.14 20.83
CA PHE A 326 4.43 -27.39 21.35
C PHE A 326 3.09 -27.88 20.79
N VAL A 327 3.09 -28.93 19.97
CA VAL A 327 1.88 -29.52 19.38
C VAL A 327 1.59 -30.85 20.05
N SER A 328 0.36 -31.03 20.56
CA SER A 328 -0.11 -32.22 21.20
C SER A 328 -1.49 -32.65 20.71
N ARG A 329 -1.79 -33.94 20.76
CA ARG A 329 -3.11 -34.46 20.48
C ARG A 329 -3.86 -34.65 21.77
N GLU A 330 -5.08 -34.14 21.87
CA GLU A 330 -5.97 -34.37 23.01
C GLU A 330 -6.69 -35.73 22.92
N GLU A 331 -7.30 -36.16 24.05
CA GLU A 331 -8.05 -37.42 24.14
C GLU A 331 -9.24 -37.49 23.15
N ASN A 332 -9.84 -36.34 22.83
CA ASN A 332 -10.91 -36.18 21.84
C ASN A 332 -10.41 -36.23 20.38
N GLY A 333 -9.10 -36.42 20.17
CA GLY A 333 -8.47 -36.50 18.86
C GLY A 333 -8.02 -35.15 18.28
N ALA A 334 -8.38 -34.03 18.89
CA ALA A 334 -7.99 -32.71 18.41
C ALA A 334 -6.48 -32.47 18.50
N LEU A 335 -5.91 -31.80 17.50
CA LEU A 335 -4.52 -31.38 17.50
C LEU A 335 -4.44 -29.93 17.98
N LEU A 336 -3.71 -29.71 19.07
CA LEU A 336 -3.56 -28.39 19.69
C LEU A 336 -2.11 -27.91 19.64
N ALA A 337 -1.93 -26.60 19.42
CA ALA A 337 -0.66 -25.92 19.66
C ALA A 337 -0.71 -25.21 21.01
N ASP A 338 0.19 -25.55 21.93
CA ASP A 338 0.35 -24.84 23.20
C ASP A 338 1.31 -23.66 23.01
N LEU A 339 0.75 -22.46 22.96
CA LEU A 339 1.48 -21.23 22.79
C LEU A 339 1.68 -20.45 24.10
N SER A 340 1.42 -21.08 25.26
CA SER A 340 1.53 -20.46 26.59
C SER A 340 2.90 -19.85 26.86
N LYS A 341 3.98 -20.44 26.32
CA LYS A 341 5.35 -19.91 26.37
C LYS A 341 5.47 -18.50 25.79
N TYR A 342 4.61 -18.15 24.83
CA TYR A 342 4.55 -16.83 24.19
C TYR A 342 3.46 -15.95 24.79
N LYS A 343 2.87 -16.31 25.93
CA LYS A 343 1.73 -15.61 26.57
C LYS A 343 0.49 -15.57 25.66
N LEU A 344 0.33 -16.58 24.82
CA LEU A 344 -0.83 -16.79 23.96
C LEU A 344 -1.60 -18.02 24.46
N GLU A 345 -2.88 -18.11 24.10
CA GLU A 345 -3.72 -19.26 24.42
C GLU A 345 -3.39 -20.47 23.55
N LYS A 346 -3.94 -21.65 23.92
CA LYS A 346 -3.86 -22.83 23.08
C LYS A 346 -4.68 -22.63 21.80
N ALA A 347 -4.10 -22.96 20.67
CA ALA A 347 -4.77 -22.88 19.37
C ALA A 347 -5.13 -24.29 18.88
N VAL A 348 -6.38 -24.48 18.44
CA VAL A 348 -6.82 -25.71 17.77
C VAL A 348 -6.29 -25.69 16.33
N ILE A 349 -5.51 -26.70 15.95
CA ILE A 349 -4.93 -26.85 14.61
C ILE A 349 -5.80 -27.78 13.76
N GLU A 350 -6.28 -28.89 14.34
CA GLU A 350 -7.08 -29.91 13.66
C GLU A 350 -8.08 -30.49 14.68
N ARG A 351 -9.30 -30.77 14.23
CA ARG A 351 -10.35 -31.43 15.01
C ARG A 351 -10.74 -32.76 14.39
#